data_98d8f0fa2ee7a748ad34427592b6608a
#
_entry.id   98d8f0fa2ee7a748ad34427592b6608a
#
_cell.length_a   1.000
_cell.length_b   1.000
_cell.length_c   1.000
_cell.angle_alpha   90.00
_cell.angle_beta   90.00
_cell.angle_gamma   90.00
#
_symmetry.space_group_name_H-M   'P 1'
#
loop_
_entity.id
_entity.type
_entity.pdbx_description
1 polymer ?
#
loop_
_entity_poly.entity_id
_entity_poly.type
_entity_poly.pdbx_seq_one_letter_code
_entity_poly.pdbx_strand_id
1 'polypeptide(L)'
;VRLNVREAAELLQVSTKTIYRWVGDSKLPGYRVQRTFRFDHAELVEWATANRIEVSPRFAADAPVAEPIPELDRALEAGGIAYRVGGACRDSALRAALDTLRLGEDGDRDAIFAALRAREELASTSIGDGLALAHLRNPLRLQLNRPTVSLCFLERPVDWSALDRQPVRALFIILASTVRSVLQLHARTYFALRDPAFRELILREGSRESIQAEARRVAASFPPPPAPLAVSCSG
;
A
#
# COMPACT_ATOMS: atom_id res chain seq x y z
N VAL A 1 4.66 -13.40 -2.95
CA VAL A 1 5.23 -14.63 -2.33
C VAL A 1 6.62 -14.28 -1.84
N ARG A 2 6.92 -14.67 -0.60
CA ARG A 2 8.22 -14.40 0.01
C ARG A 2 9.16 -15.56 -0.23
N LEU A 3 10.26 -15.27 -0.89
CA LEU A 3 11.32 -16.22 -1.16
C LEU A 3 12.40 -16.12 -0.07
N ASN A 4 12.97 -17.26 0.30
CA ASN A 4 14.19 -17.32 1.08
C ASN A 4 15.42 -17.13 0.16
N VAL A 5 16.63 -17.07 0.76
CA VAL A 5 17.89 -16.86 0.02
C VAL A 5 18.11 -17.94 -1.06
N ARG A 6 17.73 -19.20 -0.77
CA ARG A 6 17.92 -20.32 -1.70
C ARG A 6 16.94 -20.20 -2.88
N GLU A 7 15.66 -19.93 -2.61
CA GLU A 7 14.65 -19.73 -3.63
C GLU A 7 14.95 -18.50 -4.51
N ALA A 8 15.45 -17.41 -3.92
CA ALA A 8 15.90 -16.23 -4.66
C ALA A 8 17.11 -16.54 -5.58
N ALA A 9 18.03 -17.37 -5.10
CA ALA A 9 19.18 -17.82 -5.89
C ALA A 9 18.75 -18.71 -7.07
N GLU A 10 17.78 -19.60 -6.84
CA GLU A 10 17.20 -20.45 -7.90
C GLU A 10 16.42 -19.61 -8.92
N LEU A 11 15.63 -18.61 -8.46
CA LEU A 11 14.89 -17.70 -9.34
C LEU A 11 15.83 -16.92 -10.27
N LEU A 12 16.92 -16.35 -9.73
CA LEU A 12 17.87 -15.53 -10.46
C LEU A 12 19.01 -16.34 -11.12
N GLN A 13 18.95 -17.67 -11.03
CA GLN A 13 19.94 -18.61 -11.57
C GLN A 13 21.38 -18.31 -11.11
N VAL A 14 21.54 -17.91 -9.86
CA VAL A 14 22.83 -17.57 -9.25
C VAL A 14 23.08 -18.37 -7.97
N SER A 15 24.32 -18.31 -7.46
CA SER A 15 24.62 -18.93 -6.16
C SER A 15 24.05 -18.13 -4.98
N THR A 16 23.76 -18.79 -3.87
CA THR A 16 23.37 -18.13 -2.62
C THR A 16 24.43 -17.12 -2.15
N LYS A 17 25.72 -17.39 -2.42
CA LYS A 17 26.82 -16.47 -2.13
C LYS A 17 26.68 -15.17 -2.94
N THR A 18 26.22 -15.26 -4.19
CA THR A 18 25.98 -14.10 -5.04
C THR A 18 24.82 -13.26 -4.47
N ILE A 19 23.74 -13.90 -4.01
CA ILE A 19 22.62 -13.21 -3.35
C ILE A 19 23.10 -12.44 -2.13
N TYR A 20 23.87 -13.08 -1.22
CA TYR A 20 24.39 -12.40 -0.04
C TYR A 20 25.28 -11.21 -0.40
N ARG A 21 26.12 -11.33 -1.43
CA ARG A 21 26.95 -10.24 -1.91
C ARG A 21 26.10 -9.07 -2.43
N TRP A 22 25.12 -9.36 -3.29
CA TRP A 22 24.27 -8.31 -3.87
C TRP A 22 23.40 -7.59 -2.84
N VAL A 23 22.94 -8.31 -1.82
CA VAL A 23 22.22 -7.69 -0.69
C VAL A 23 23.17 -6.84 0.16
N GLY A 24 24.40 -7.34 0.42
CA GLY A 24 25.43 -6.59 1.15
C GLY A 24 25.83 -5.30 0.44
N ASP A 25 25.93 -5.33 -0.89
CA ASP A 25 26.22 -4.17 -1.74
C ASP A 25 24.98 -3.25 -1.96
N SER A 26 23.86 -3.52 -1.31
CA SER A 26 22.58 -2.81 -1.49
C SER A 26 22.07 -2.78 -2.94
N LYS A 27 22.48 -3.73 -3.77
CA LYS A 27 22.10 -3.85 -5.18
C LYS A 27 20.81 -4.61 -5.37
N LEU A 28 20.58 -5.66 -4.55
CA LEU A 28 19.40 -6.51 -4.62
C LEU A 28 18.39 -6.11 -3.54
N PRO A 29 17.12 -5.84 -3.88
CA PRO A 29 16.09 -5.57 -2.89
C PRO A 29 15.86 -6.83 -2.06
N GLY A 30 16.03 -6.72 -0.75
CA GLY A 30 15.83 -7.83 0.18
C GLY A 30 15.64 -7.33 1.60
N TYR A 31 14.90 -8.10 2.38
CA TYR A 31 14.47 -7.72 3.73
C TYR A 31 15.11 -8.66 4.75
N ARG A 32 15.67 -8.08 5.79
CA ARG A 32 16.20 -8.85 6.90
C ARG A 32 15.07 -9.15 7.88
N VAL A 33 14.71 -10.44 7.99
CA VAL A 33 13.75 -10.94 8.96
C VAL A 33 14.51 -11.79 9.97
N GLN A 34 14.59 -11.34 11.21
CA GLN A 34 15.42 -11.95 12.25
C GLN A 34 16.89 -12.06 11.80
N ARG A 35 17.39 -13.28 11.57
CA ARG A 35 18.78 -13.56 11.14
C ARG A 35 18.89 -13.93 9.66
N THR A 36 17.79 -13.93 8.89
CA THR A 36 17.76 -14.36 7.50
C THR A 36 17.24 -13.25 6.58
N PHE A 37 17.57 -13.33 5.28
CA PHE A 37 16.98 -12.45 4.28
C PHE A 37 15.73 -13.09 3.68
N ARG A 38 14.76 -12.26 3.35
CA ARG A 38 13.55 -12.59 2.59
C ARG A 38 13.42 -11.65 1.41
N PHE A 39 12.87 -12.15 0.33
CA PHE A 39 12.74 -11.43 -0.93
C PHE A 39 11.29 -11.54 -1.40
N ASP A 40 10.79 -10.47 -2.00
CA ASP A 40 9.52 -10.56 -2.72
C ASP A 40 9.76 -11.03 -4.14
N HIS A 41 8.95 -12.01 -4.58
CA HIS A 41 9.09 -12.60 -5.92
C HIS A 41 8.93 -11.56 -7.03
N ALA A 42 7.90 -10.71 -6.93
CA ALA A 42 7.63 -9.71 -7.96
C ALA A 42 8.73 -8.66 -8.05
N GLU A 43 9.26 -8.20 -6.89
CA GLU A 43 10.40 -7.28 -6.86
C GLU A 43 11.66 -7.87 -7.44
N LEU A 44 11.93 -9.16 -7.16
CA LEU A 44 13.08 -9.83 -7.74
C LEU A 44 12.98 -9.96 -9.25
N VAL A 45 11.80 -10.28 -9.78
CA VAL A 45 11.55 -10.36 -11.22
C VAL A 45 11.68 -8.98 -11.87
N GLU A 46 11.12 -7.94 -11.28
CA GLU A 46 11.25 -6.56 -11.77
C GLU A 46 12.71 -6.10 -11.75
N TRP A 47 13.41 -6.35 -10.64
CA TRP A 47 14.82 -6.05 -10.50
C TRP A 47 15.68 -6.82 -11.52
N ALA A 48 15.41 -8.12 -11.72
CA ALA A 48 16.12 -8.94 -12.70
C ALA A 48 15.93 -8.39 -14.11
N THR A 49 14.69 -8.01 -14.46
CA THR A 49 14.37 -7.41 -15.76
C THR A 49 15.12 -6.10 -15.96
N ALA A 50 15.13 -5.22 -14.96
CA ALA A 50 15.84 -3.94 -15.00
C ALA A 50 17.36 -4.11 -15.12
N ASN A 51 17.92 -5.19 -14.55
CA ASN A 51 19.35 -5.50 -14.59
C ASN A 51 19.74 -6.50 -15.69
N ARG A 52 18.80 -6.87 -16.58
CA ARG A 52 19.00 -7.83 -17.69
C ARG A 52 19.51 -9.19 -17.22
N ILE A 53 19.02 -9.66 -16.07
CA ILE A 53 19.33 -10.97 -15.51
C ILE A 53 18.19 -11.92 -15.89
N GLU A 54 18.55 -13.08 -16.44
CA GLU A 54 17.57 -14.11 -16.80
C GLU A 54 16.92 -14.71 -15.54
N VAL A 55 15.61 -14.80 -15.58
CA VAL A 55 14.79 -15.43 -14.52
C VAL A 55 14.50 -16.87 -14.91
N SER A 56 14.62 -17.79 -13.97
CA SER A 56 14.33 -19.21 -14.20
C SER A 56 12.88 -19.39 -14.68
N PRO A 57 12.64 -20.06 -15.84
CA PRO A 57 11.30 -20.32 -16.36
C PRO A 57 10.41 -21.09 -15.38
N ARG A 58 11.00 -21.87 -14.49
CA ARG A 58 10.32 -22.63 -13.46
C ARG A 58 9.57 -21.75 -12.48
N PHE A 59 10.10 -20.57 -12.16
CA PHE A 59 9.47 -19.59 -11.30
C PHE A 59 8.60 -18.58 -12.08
N ALA A 60 8.77 -18.49 -13.40
CA ALA A 60 7.87 -17.70 -14.24
C ALA A 60 6.48 -18.36 -14.38
N ALA A 61 6.42 -19.70 -14.31
CA ALA A 61 5.16 -20.45 -14.32
C ALA A 61 4.46 -20.44 -12.94
N ASP A 62 5.24 -20.38 -11.85
CA ASP A 62 4.76 -20.28 -10.46
C ASP A 62 4.68 -18.82 -9.97
N ALA A 63 4.78 -17.84 -10.89
CA ALA A 63 4.48 -16.46 -10.52
C ALA A 63 3.06 -16.47 -9.91
N PRO A 64 2.90 -16.17 -8.62
CA PRO A 64 1.57 -16.06 -8.08
C PRO A 64 0.87 -15.06 -8.97
N VAL A 65 -0.27 -15.46 -9.51
CA VAL A 65 -1.19 -14.52 -10.20
C VAL A 65 -1.24 -13.33 -9.28
N ALA A 66 -0.69 -12.20 -9.72
CA ALA A 66 -0.61 -11.00 -8.89
C ALA A 66 -2.02 -10.80 -8.35
N GLU A 67 -2.18 -10.88 -7.02
CA GLU A 67 -3.53 -10.76 -6.43
C GLU A 67 -4.20 -9.56 -7.08
N PRO A 68 -5.38 -9.74 -7.67
CA PRO A 68 -6.05 -8.65 -8.36
C PRO A 68 -6.23 -7.52 -7.35
N ILE A 69 -5.68 -6.36 -7.67
CA ILE A 69 -5.77 -5.22 -6.77
C ILE A 69 -7.25 -4.83 -6.69
N PRO A 70 -7.85 -4.86 -5.50
CA PRO A 70 -9.29 -4.67 -5.37
C PRO A 70 -9.71 -3.27 -5.83
N GLU A 71 -10.91 -3.16 -6.37
CA GLU A 71 -11.53 -1.86 -6.59
C GLU A 71 -11.71 -1.13 -5.25
N LEU A 72 -11.89 0.21 -5.30
CA LEU A 72 -11.92 1.03 -4.08
C LEU A 72 -13.02 0.61 -3.11
N ASP A 73 -14.21 0.28 -3.61
CA ASP A 73 -15.31 -0.20 -2.79
C ASP A 73 -14.96 -1.48 -2.04
N ARG A 74 -14.31 -2.44 -2.70
CA ARG A 74 -13.85 -3.69 -2.09
C ARG A 74 -12.70 -3.48 -1.11
N ALA A 75 -11.80 -2.56 -1.43
CA ALA A 75 -10.72 -2.20 -0.53
C ALA A 75 -11.24 -1.53 0.75
N LEU A 76 -12.25 -0.63 0.64
CA LEU A 76 -12.93 0.00 1.76
C LEU A 76 -13.78 -0.99 2.58
N GLU A 77 -14.45 -1.93 1.92
CA GLU A 77 -15.18 -3.01 2.61
C GLU A 77 -14.23 -3.85 3.47
N ALA A 78 -13.05 -4.16 2.93
CA ALA A 78 -12.02 -4.93 3.62
C ALA A 78 -11.38 -4.17 4.79
N GLY A 79 -11.02 -2.90 4.58
CA GLY A 79 -10.35 -2.08 5.58
C GLY A 79 -11.29 -1.47 6.63
N GLY A 80 -12.53 -1.21 6.22
CA GLY A 80 -13.56 -0.65 7.08
C GLY A 80 -13.62 0.88 7.11
N ILE A 81 -14.75 1.37 7.64
CA ILE A 81 -14.99 2.80 7.88
C ILE A 81 -15.25 2.99 9.37
N ALA A 82 -14.47 3.83 10.02
CA ALA A 82 -14.58 4.14 11.44
C ALA A 82 -14.96 5.61 11.63
N TYR A 83 -15.80 5.88 12.63
CA TYR A 83 -16.24 7.22 12.97
C TYR A 83 -15.79 7.58 14.39
N ARG A 84 -15.61 8.88 14.65
CA ARG A 84 -15.20 9.40 15.94
C ARG A 84 -13.91 8.76 16.46
N VAL A 85 -12.93 8.63 15.57
CA VAL A 85 -11.62 8.12 15.93
C VAL A 85 -10.90 9.19 16.76
N GLY A 86 -10.50 8.83 17.98
CA GLY A 86 -9.85 9.74 18.90
C GLY A 86 -8.43 10.14 18.48
N GLY A 87 -7.86 11.09 19.21
CA GLY A 87 -6.45 11.52 19.05
C GLY A 87 -6.34 13.05 19.14
N ALA A 88 -5.40 13.50 19.96
CA ALA A 88 -5.14 14.94 20.15
C ALA A 88 -4.01 15.47 19.24
N CYS A 89 -3.22 14.57 18.66
CA CYS A 89 -2.13 14.87 17.74
C CYS A 89 -2.05 13.79 16.68
N ARG A 90 -1.24 14.02 15.64
CA ARG A 90 -1.06 13.10 14.51
C ARG A 90 -0.74 11.67 14.97
N ASP A 91 0.22 11.50 15.86
CA ASP A 91 0.66 10.17 16.31
C ASP A 91 -0.45 9.44 17.08
N SER A 92 -1.16 10.13 17.98
CA SER A 92 -2.29 9.54 18.72
C SER A 92 -3.47 9.23 17.82
N ALA A 93 -3.75 10.06 16.81
CA ALA A 93 -4.80 9.79 15.82
C ALA A 93 -4.45 8.60 14.92
N LEU A 94 -3.20 8.48 14.45
CA LEU A 94 -2.72 7.30 13.73
C LEU A 94 -2.83 6.03 14.57
N ARG A 95 -2.46 6.08 15.86
CA ARG A 95 -2.56 4.94 16.76
C ARG A 95 -4.02 4.52 16.93
N ALA A 96 -4.90 5.46 17.27
CA ALA A 96 -6.32 5.19 17.43
C ALA A 96 -6.97 4.67 16.14
N ALA A 97 -6.58 5.20 14.98
CA ALA A 97 -7.04 4.71 13.70
C ALA A 97 -6.61 3.25 13.47
N LEU A 98 -5.35 2.89 13.75
CA LEU A 98 -4.85 1.52 13.62
C LEU A 98 -5.60 0.53 14.54
N ASP A 99 -6.06 0.97 15.72
CA ASP A 99 -6.84 0.13 16.64
C ASP A 99 -8.22 -0.23 16.06
N THR A 100 -8.75 0.57 15.12
CA THR A 100 -10.00 0.28 14.42
C THR A 100 -9.84 -0.69 13.24
N LEU A 101 -8.61 -0.92 12.76
CA LEU A 101 -8.37 -1.72 11.57
C LEU A 101 -8.59 -3.22 11.81
N ARG A 102 -9.16 -3.87 10.81
CA ARG A 102 -9.32 -5.33 10.75
C ARG A 102 -8.02 -5.99 10.26
N LEU A 103 -7.00 -5.93 11.09
CA LEU A 103 -5.76 -6.66 10.84
C LEU A 103 -5.95 -8.13 11.26
N GLY A 104 -5.37 -9.07 10.48
CA GLY A 104 -5.32 -10.47 10.89
C GLY A 104 -4.52 -10.68 12.19
N GLU A 105 -4.54 -11.90 12.74
CA GLU A 105 -3.83 -12.24 13.99
C GLU A 105 -2.32 -11.95 13.93
N ASP A 106 -1.73 -12.02 12.74
CA ASP A 106 -0.31 -11.73 12.49
C ASP A 106 -0.02 -10.23 12.24
N GLY A 107 -1.02 -9.36 12.31
CA GLY A 107 -0.90 -7.93 12.04
C GLY A 107 -0.20 -7.18 13.17
N ASP A 108 1.12 -6.97 13.06
CA ASP A 108 1.90 -6.17 14.01
C ASP A 108 1.54 -4.67 13.91
N ARG A 109 0.58 -4.23 14.76
CA ARG A 109 0.13 -2.83 14.82
C ARG A 109 1.25 -1.87 15.16
N ASP A 110 2.20 -2.27 15.99
CA ASP A 110 3.32 -1.42 16.40
C ASP A 110 4.29 -1.21 15.25
N ALA A 111 4.59 -2.25 14.50
CA ALA A 111 5.40 -2.14 13.29
C ALA A 111 4.72 -1.28 12.21
N ILE A 112 3.41 -1.46 12.01
CA ILE A 112 2.62 -0.64 11.08
C ILE A 112 2.64 0.83 11.51
N PHE A 113 2.39 1.11 12.79
CA PHE A 113 2.43 2.46 13.33
C PHE A 113 3.80 3.11 13.12
N ALA A 114 4.87 2.42 13.48
CA ALA A 114 6.22 2.93 13.30
C ALA A 114 6.54 3.26 11.83
N ALA A 115 6.07 2.42 10.90
CA ALA A 115 6.28 2.62 9.47
C ALA A 115 5.44 3.78 8.90
N LEU A 116 4.17 3.93 9.31
CA LEU A 116 3.33 5.07 8.92
C LEU A 116 3.88 6.38 9.48
N ARG A 117 4.28 6.40 10.74
CA ARG A 117 4.90 7.56 11.37
C ARG A 117 6.18 7.98 10.66
N ALA A 118 7.08 7.04 10.40
CA ALA A 118 8.31 7.30 9.66
C ALA A 118 8.05 7.83 8.23
N ARG A 119 6.95 7.38 7.58
CA ARG A 119 6.53 7.92 6.29
C ARG A 119 6.06 9.37 6.41
N GLU A 120 5.29 9.66 7.44
CA GLU A 120 4.71 10.98 7.69
C GLU A 120 5.79 12.01 8.09
N GLU A 121 6.84 11.59 8.79
CA GLU A 121 8.00 12.42 9.16
C GLU A 121 8.78 12.93 7.94
N LEU A 122 8.75 12.20 6.81
CA LEU A 122 9.42 12.62 5.57
C LEU A 122 8.69 13.75 4.85
N ALA A 123 7.39 13.69 4.79
CA ALA A 123 6.50 14.68 4.21
C ALA A 123 5.07 14.34 4.59
N SER A 124 4.25 15.36 4.85
CA SER A 124 2.83 15.19 5.17
C SER A 124 2.09 14.41 4.06
N THR A 125 1.28 13.46 4.46
CA THR A 125 0.38 12.73 3.56
C THR A 125 -0.97 13.41 3.38
N SER A 126 -1.14 14.61 3.91
CA SER A 126 -2.33 15.43 3.64
C SER A 126 -2.41 15.79 2.16
N ILE A 127 -3.61 15.72 1.63
CA ILE A 127 -3.94 16.08 0.25
C ILE A 127 -4.78 17.35 0.14
N GLY A 128 -4.93 18.07 1.26
CA GLY A 128 -5.72 19.27 1.39
C GLY A 128 -7.17 19.02 1.84
N ASP A 129 -7.88 20.10 2.12
CA ASP A 129 -9.29 20.12 2.54
C ASP A 129 -9.61 19.22 3.75
N GLY A 130 -8.66 19.06 4.66
CA GLY A 130 -8.82 18.22 5.84
C GLY A 130 -8.79 16.71 5.57
N LEU A 131 -8.19 16.29 4.45
CA LEU A 131 -8.03 14.88 4.07
C LEU A 131 -6.56 14.47 4.11
N ALA A 132 -6.29 13.23 4.54
CA ALA A 132 -4.96 12.64 4.46
C ALA A 132 -5.02 11.19 3.94
N LEU A 133 -3.99 10.78 3.18
CA LEU A 133 -3.81 9.43 2.63
C LEU A 133 -2.54 8.79 3.21
N ALA A 134 -2.63 8.29 4.43
CA ALA A 134 -1.53 7.60 5.07
C ALA A 134 -1.26 6.25 4.40
N HIS A 135 -0.01 5.98 4.07
CA HIS A 135 0.42 4.76 3.41
C HIS A 135 1.85 4.41 3.78
N LEU A 136 2.24 3.17 3.57
CA LEU A 136 3.59 2.70 3.85
C LEU A 136 4.53 3.02 2.69
N ARG A 137 5.71 3.56 3.00
CA ARG A 137 6.77 3.73 1.99
C ARG A 137 7.31 2.38 1.51
N ASN A 138 7.43 1.43 2.43
CA ASN A 138 7.91 0.09 2.14
C ASN A 138 6.93 -0.95 2.71
N PRO A 139 5.96 -1.42 1.91
CA PRO A 139 4.89 -2.30 2.36
C PRO A 139 5.33 -3.73 2.67
N LEU A 140 6.51 -4.15 2.25
CA LEU A 140 6.94 -5.54 2.20
C LEU A 140 7.23 -6.21 3.55
N ARG A 141 7.08 -5.46 4.65
CA ARG A 141 7.22 -6.00 6.01
C ARG A 141 5.90 -6.51 6.60
N LEU A 142 4.79 -6.26 5.93
CA LEU A 142 3.47 -6.61 6.45
C LEU A 142 2.98 -7.93 5.90
N GLN A 143 2.54 -8.79 6.80
CA GLN A 143 1.75 -9.97 6.46
C GLN A 143 0.28 -9.55 6.39
N LEU A 144 -0.13 -9.01 5.25
CA LEU A 144 -1.52 -8.65 5.01
C LEU A 144 -2.17 -9.73 4.14
N ASN A 145 -3.33 -10.19 4.54
CA ASN A 145 -4.08 -11.19 3.78
C ASN A 145 -4.59 -10.63 2.45
N ARG A 146 -4.82 -9.33 2.36
CA ARG A 146 -5.27 -8.63 1.15
C ARG A 146 -5.00 -7.13 1.24
N PRO A 147 -4.88 -6.42 0.10
CA PRO A 147 -4.80 -4.96 0.07
C PRO A 147 -6.09 -4.33 0.61
N THR A 148 -5.95 -3.29 1.45
CA THR A 148 -7.09 -2.61 2.10
C THR A 148 -6.94 -1.09 2.04
N VAL A 149 -8.09 -0.43 2.06
CA VAL A 149 -8.22 1.01 2.34
C VAL A 149 -9.17 1.16 3.52
N SER A 150 -8.71 1.78 4.59
CA SER A 150 -9.55 2.10 5.74
C SER A 150 -9.82 3.60 5.76
N LEU A 151 -11.04 4.00 6.07
CA LEU A 151 -11.43 5.40 6.24
C LEU A 151 -11.77 5.65 7.70
N CYS A 152 -11.08 6.63 8.30
CA CYS A 152 -11.26 7.01 9.69
C CYS A 152 -11.67 8.48 9.78
N PHE A 153 -12.88 8.76 10.25
CA PHE A 153 -13.32 10.12 10.59
C PHE A 153 -12.86 10.44 12.01
N LEU A 154 -12.03 11.47 12.14
CA LEU A 154 -11.47 11.87 13.42
C LEU A 154 -12.53 12.60 14.26
N GLU A 155 -12.56 12.33 15.55
CA GLU A 155 -13.50 13.01 16.48
C GLU A 155 -13.25 14.52 16.53
N ARG A 156 -12.02 14.92 16.38
CA ARG A 156 -11.57 16.33 16.29
C ARG A 156 -10.57 16.47 15.16
N PRO A 157 -10.60 17.58 14.42
CA PRO A 157 -9.60 17.86 13.42
C PRO A 157 -8.19 17.93 14.05
N VAL A 158 -7.20 17.31 13.41
CA VAL A 158 -5.83 17.18 13.92
C VAL A 158 -4.84 17.86 12.97
N ASP A 159 -3.91 18.62 13.51
CA ASP A 159 -2.82 19.19 12.72
C ASP A 159 -1.94 18.07 12.14
N TRP A 160 -1.89 18.05 10.80
CA TRP A 160 -1.15 17.08 9.98
C TRP A 160 0.04 17.71 9.29
N SER A 161 0.39 18.96 9.62
CA SER A 161 1.38 19.76 8.92
C SER A 161 1.06 19.85 7.40
N ALA A 162 -0.22 20.02 7.08
CA ALA A 162 -0.72 20.12 5.72
C ALA A 162 -0.24 21.42 5.03
N LEU A 163 0.03 21.36 3.71
CA LEU A 163 0.47 22.53 2.95
C LEU A 163 -0.57 23.66 2.94
N ASP A 164 -1.86 23.33 2.93
CA ASP A 164 -2.98 24.28 3.02
C ASP A 164 -3.30 24.71 4.46
N ARG A 165 -2.54 24.21 5.44
CA ARG A 165 -2.71 24.47 6.88
C ARG A 165 -4.09 24.06 7.43
N GLN A 166 -4.86 23.27 6.70
CA GLN A 166 -6.12 22.77 7.20
C GLN A 166 -5.90 21.50 8.06
N PRO A 167 -6.48 21.44 9.26
CA PRO A 167 -6.38 20.25 10.08
C PRO A 167 -7.15 19.09 9.45
N VAL A 168 -6.57 17.88 9.51
CA VAL A 168 -7.18 16.67 8.97
C VAL A 168 -8.36 16.23 9.83
N ARG A 169 -9.47 15.90 9.16
CA ARG A 169 -10.69 15.35 9.75
C ARG A 169 -11.04 13.96 9.23
N ALA A 170 -10.56 13.61 8.04
CA ALA A 170 -10.75 12.28 7.49
C ALA A 170 -9.39 11.71 7.03
N LEU A 171 -9.07 10.53 7.55
CA LEU A 171 -7.82 9.83 7.33
C LEU A 171 -8.08 8.54 6.57
N PHE A 172 -7.56 8.41 5.37
CA PHE A 172 -7.46 7.15 4.66
C PHE A 172 -6.15 6.46 5.01
N ILE A 173 -6.21 5.17 5.34
CA ILE A 173 -5.04 4.34 5.60
C ILE A 173 -5.00 3.25 4.54
N ILE A 174 -3.95 3.25 3.73
CA ILE A 174 -3.75 2.29 2.64
C ILE A 174 -2.71 1.28 3.09
N LEU A 175 -3.12 0.02 3.21
CA LEU A 175 -2.25 -1.09 3.55
C LEU A 175 -2.27 -2.14 2.44
N ALA A 176 -1.09 -2.50 1.95
CA ALA A 176 -0.91 -3.54 0.96
C ALA A 176 0.47 -4.18 1.13
N SER A 177 0.68 -5.36 0.57
CA SER A 177 1.93 -6.13 0.67
C SER A 177 2.94 -5.78 -0.41
N THR A 178 2.55 -5.02 -1.46
CA THR A 178 3.44 -4.62 -2.56
C THR A 178 3.36 -3.13 -2.84
N VAL A 179 4.45 -2.55 -3.34
CA VAL A 179 4.49 -1.15 -3.78
C VAL A 179 3.45 -0.88 -4.86
N ARG A 180 3.32 -1.81 -5.83
CA ARG A 180 2.33 -1.72 -6.91
C ARG A 180 0.91 -1.59 -6.36
N SER A 181 0.54 -2.43 -5.40
CA SER A 181 -0.80 -2.39 -4.78
C SER A 181 -1.03 -1.09 -4.01
N VAL A 182 -0.02 -0.59 -3.28
CA VAL A 182 -0.11 0.71 -2.61
C VAL A 182 -0.35 1.83 -3.62
N LEU A 183 0.45 1.90 -4.69
CA LEU A 183 0.33 2.96 -5.70
C LEU A 183 -1.01 2.92 -6.42
N GLN A 184 -1.52 1.73 -6.75
CA GLN A 184 -2.82 1.61 -7.41
C GLN A 184 -3.97 1.96 -6.48
N LEU A 185 -3.98 1.50 -5.22
CA LEU A 185 -5.00 1.92 -4.26
C LEU A 185 -4.94 3.42 -3.97
N HIS A 186 -3.74 3.99 -3.92
CA HIS A 186 -3.56 5.44 -3.79
C HIS A 186 -4.19 6.18 -4.99
N ALA A 187 -3.88 5.72 -6.21
CA ALA A 187 -4.44 6.32 -7.43
C ALA A 187 -5.98 6.20 -7.47
N ARG A 188 -6.55 5.05 -7.12
CA ARG A 188 -8.01 4.83 -7.06
C ARG A 188 -8.67 5.71 -6.00
N THR A 189 -8.07 5.82 -4.82
CA THR A 189 -8.59 6.68 -3.74
C THR A 189 -8.53 8.15 -4.14
N TYR A 190 -7.41 8.59 -4.71
CA TYR A 190 -7.27 9.96 -5.18
C TYR A 190 -8.23 10.29 -6.32
N PHE A 191 -8.41 9.37 -7.28
CA PHE A 191 -9.37 9.51 -8.36
C PHE A 191 -10.80 9.67 -7.82
N ALA A 192 -11.19 8.84 -6.86
CA ALA A 192 -12.50 8.93 -6.23
C ALA A 192 -12.68 10.28 -5.49
N LEU A 193 -11.66 10.77 -4.80
CA LEU A 193 -11.72 12.06 -4.11
C LEU A 193 -11.74 13.27 -5.05
N ARG A 194 -11.50 13.10 -6.35
CA ARG A 194 -11.73 14.11 -7.37
C ARG A 194 -13.19 14.16 -7.86
N ASP A 195 -13.96 13.11 -7.63
CA ASP A 195 -15.40 13.15 -7.89
C ASP A 195 -16.09 14.01 -6.84
N PRO A 196 -16.85 15.07 -7.26
CA PRO A 196 -17.42 16.01 -6.31
C PRO A 196 -18.42 15.38 -5.34
N ALA A 197 -19.22 14.41 -5.81
CA ALA A 197 -20.24 13.76 -4.98
C ALA A 197 -19.60 12.86 -3.92
N PHE A 198 -18.60 12.07 -4.30
CA PHE A 198 -17.85 11.25 -3.35
C PHE A 198 -17.10 12.13 -2.34
N ARG A 199 -16.40 13.17 -2.81
CA ARG A 199 -15.67 14.10 -1.94
C ARG A 199 -16.58 14.79 -0.92
N GLU A 200 -17.71 15.34 -1.36
CA GLU A 200 -18.69 15.97 -0.47
C GLU A 200 -19.20 15.00 0.58
N LEU A 201 -19.48 13.75 0.16
CA LEU A 201 -19.93 12.69 1.05
C LEU A 201 -18.88 12.38 2.15
N ILE A 202 -17.59 12.38 1.80
CA ILE A 202 -16.52 12.22 2.78
C ILE A 202 -16.45 13.42 3.72
N LEU A 203 -16.48 14.64 3.18
CA LEU A 203 -16.36 15.87 3.97
C LEU A 203 -17.51 16.08 4.98
N ARG A 204 -18.71 15.56 4.67
CA ARG A 204 -19.88 15.59 5.57
C ARG A 204 -20.05 14.34 6.44
N GLU A 205 -19.04 13.45 6.45
CA GLU A 205 -19.06 12.20 7.23
C GLU A 205 -20.30 11.33 6.93
N GLY A 206 -20.55 11.12 5.63
CA GLY A 206 -21.70 10.35 5.18
C GLY A 206 -21.78 8.95 5.76
N SER A 207 -22.93 8.28 5.65
CA SER A 207 -23.11 6.94 6.17
C SER A 207 -22.20 5.93 5.44
N ARG A 208 -21.89 4.83 6.12
CA ARG A 208 -21.08 3.75 5.56
C ARG A 208 -21.65 3.23 4.25
N GLU A 209 -22.96 3.03 4.20
CA GLU A 209 -23.69 2.53 3.04
C GLU A 209 -23.58 3.51 1.86
N SER A 210 -23.75 4.81 2.13
CA SER A 210 -23.64 5.86 1.11
C SER A 210 -22.22 5.95 0.56
N ILE A 211 -21.21 5.91 1.43
CA ILE A 211 -19.80 5.95 1.03
C ILE A 211 -19.46 4.73 0.18
N GLN A 212 -19.92 3.53 0.55
CA GLN A 212 -19.71 2.31 -0.21
C GLN A 212 -20.41 2.35 -1.57
N ALA A 213 -21.63 2.87 -1.63
CA ALA A 213 -22.37 2.99 -2.90
C ALA A 213 -21.66 3.95 -3.86
N GLU A 214 -21.23 5.12 -3.36
CA GLU A 214 -20.49 6.09 -4.17
C GLU A 214 -19.09 5.61 -4.57
N ALA A 215 -18.37 4.92 -3.68
CA ALA A 215 -17.10 4.31 -4.03
C ALA A 215 -17.24 3.31 -5.19
N ARG A 216 -18.32 2.50 -5.18
CA ARG A 216 -18.62 1.56 -6.27
C ARG A 216 -18.96 2.29 -7.57
N ARG A 217 -19.76 3.36 -7.50
CA ARG A 217 -20.10 4.18 -8.67
C ARG A 217 -18.84 4.76 -9.32
N VAL A 218 -17.96 5.34 -8.52
CA VAL A 218 -16.72 5.97 -9.02
C VAL A 218 -15.74 4.91 -9.50
N ALA A 219 -15.62 3.76 -8.83
CA ALA A 219 -14.76 2.67 -9.25
C ALA A 219 -15.09 2.17 -10.66
N ALA A 220 -16.37 2.13 -11.03
CA ALA A 220 -16.80 1.74 -12.38
C ALA A 220 -16.30 2.71 -13.48
N SER A 221 -15.92 3.93 -13.13
CA SER A 221 -15.40 4.95 -14.04
C SER A 221 -13.86 5.04 -14.02
N PHE A 222 -13.18 4.25 -13.17
CA PHE A 222 -11.72 4.28 -13.11
C PHE A 222 -11.12 3.71 -14.40
N PRO A 223 -10.20 4.44 -15.06
CA PRO A 223 -9.63 3.98 -16.32
C PRO A 223 -8.85 2.68 -16.12
N PRO A 224 -8.97 1.73 -17.06
CA PRO A 224 -8.16 0.51 -17.00
C PRO A 224 -6.67 0.86 -17.05
N PRO A 225 -5.80 0.03 -16.47
CA PRO A 225 -4.36 0.23 -16.57
C PRO A 225 -3.95 0.28 -18.05
N PRO A 226 -2.99 1.14 -18.44
CA PRO A 226 -2.50 1.17 -19.81
C PRO A 226 -2.02 -0.23 -20.20
N ALA A 227 -2.37 -0.64 -21.42
CA ALA A 227 -1.90 -1.90 -21.98
C ALA A 227 -0.35 -1.94 -21.90
N PRO A 228 0.26 -3.09 -21.58
CA PRO A 228 1.71 -3.19 -21.58
C PRO A 228 2.21 -2.76 -22.96
N LEU A 229 3.17 -1.83 -22.97
CA LEU A 229 3.80 -1.39 -24.22
C LEU A 229 4.32 -2.64 -24.93
N ALA A 230 3.73 -2.95 -26.09
CA ALA A 230 4.26 -3.97 -26.96
C ALA A 230 5.68 -3.52 -27.36
N VAL A 231 6.69 -4.18 -26.80
CA VAL A 231 8.06 -4.01 -27.26
C VAL A 231 8.09 -4.63 -28.64
N SER A 232 7.94 -3.78 -29.67
CA SER A 232 8.18 -4.21 -31.04
C SER A 232 9.66 -4.52 -31.17
N CYS A 233 10.02 -5.79 -31.12
CA CYS A 233 11.28 -6.26 -31.65
C CYS A 233 11.25 -6.03 -33.17
N SER A 234 11.71 -4.86 -33.59
CA SER A 234 12.14 -4.66 -34.99
C SER A 234 13.52 -5.23 -35.10
N GLY A 235 13.64 -6.23 -35.99
CA GLY A 235 14.82 -7.03 -36.26
C GLY A 235 16.05 -6.24 -36.77
#